data_dae2b89531155d73ea8adee90bb62ad0
#
_entry.id   dae2b89531155d73ea8adee90bb62ad0
#
_cell.length_a   1.000
_cell.length_b   1.000
_cell.length_c   1.000
_cell.angle_alpha   90.00
_cell.angle_beta   90.00
_cell.angle_gamma   90.00
#
_symmetry.space_group_name_H-M   'P 1'
#
loop_
_entity.id
_entity.type
_entity.pdbx_description
1 polymer ?
#
loop_
_entity_poly.entity_id
_entity_poly.type
_entity_poly.pdbx_seq_one_letter_code
_entity_poly.pdbx_strand_id
1 'polypeptide(L)'
;KALNEINQDLDNGRFKFSYSFEDIHMNIEMALKKKVGEIAGKVHTGKSRNDQVATDLKMWIKEKLQEIIKRIKQIQKTIIKKSEENINVIMPGFTHLQNAQPILFSHYLLSFFEMIQRDKMRATQLIKNLNECPLGSGALAGTNFFEIDRFYIAKKLGFEKPTENSLDSVSDRDYVVEFLTILSLISTHFSKISEDFIIWASGAFEFIKFPDSLCTGSSIMPQKKNPDAAELIRSKTGRVFSSLSNLLIIQKGIPSGYSKDLQEDKEPTFDAYYSIEIILNVADEMIKSIKINEKRMYEESKKGYTTATDLADWMVRKIGLTFRDAHHKTG
;
A
#
# COMPACT_ATOMS: atom_id res chain seq x y z
N LYS A 1 22.31 -25.81 -6.99
CA LYS A 1 22.44 -26.40 -5.65
C LYS A 1 23.12 -25.42 -4.69
N ALA A 2 24.37 -25.00 -4.93
CA ALA A 2 25.12 -24.12 -4.02
C ALA A 2 24.40 -22.78 -3.71
N LEU A 3 23.75 -22.13 -4.69
CA LEU A 3 22.95 -20.92 -4.44
C LEU A 3 21.76 -21.19 -3.51
N ASN A 4 21.10 -22.34 -3.64
CA ASN A 4 20.01 -22.70 -2.73
C ASN A 4 20.51 -22.94 -1.29
N GLU A 5 21.72 -23.47 -1.12
CA GLU A 5 22.33 -23.59 0.20
C GLU A 5 22.68 -22.23 0.79
N ILE A 6 23.18 -21.29 -0.03
CA ILE A 6 23.43 -19.90 0.39
C ILE A 6 22.12 -19.22 0.82
N ASN A 7 21.04 -19.42 0.03
CA ASN A 7 19.74 -18.89 0.38
C ASN A 7 19.23 -19.44 1.72
N GLN A 8 19.36 -20.75 1.95
CA GLN A 8 19.02 -21.36 3.24
C GLN A 8 19.87 -20.81 4.40
N ASP A 9 21.14 -20.50 4.16
CA ASP A 9 22.00 -19.88 5.17
C ASP A 9 21.57 -18.45 5.48
N LEU A 10 21.10 -17.69 4.47
CA LEU A 10 20.48 -16.37 4.64
C LEU A 10 19.19 -16.45 5.47
N ASP A 11 18.26 -17.33 5.07
CA ASP A 11 16.95 -17.50 5.73
C ASP A 11 17.09 -17.93 7.20
N ASN A 12 18.11 -18.72 7.51
CA ASN A 12 18.39 -19.22 8.87
C ASN A 12 19.32 -18.29 9.68
N GLY A 13 19.69 -17.11 9.17
CA GLY A 13 20.59 -16.17 9.85
C GLY A 13 22.02 -16.67 10.03
N ARG A 14 22.43 -17.71 9.30
CA ARG A 14 23.80 -18.29 9.36
C ARG A 14 24.77 -17.63 8.41
N PHE A 15 24.27 -16.91 7.40
CA PHE A 15 25.11 -16.19 6.44
C PHE A 15 25.75 -14.97 7.11
N LYS A 16 27.09 -14.88 7.02
CA LYS A 16 27.83 -13.75 7.57
C LYS A 16 28.24 -12.80 6.46
N PHE A 17 27.71 -11.57 6.50
CA PHE A 17 28.13 -10.51 5.62
C PHE A 17 29.49 -9.95 6.05
N SER A 18 30.32 -9.60 5.07
CA SER A 18 31.60 -8.92 5.30
C SER A 18 31.55 -7.54 4.66
N TYR A 19 31.87 -6.52 5.44
CA TYR A 19 32.02 -5.14 4.96
C TYR A 19 33.28 -4.93 4.09
N SER A 20 34.18 -5.93 4.00
CA SER A 20 35.30 -5.89 3.06
C SER A 20 34.88 -6.09 1.61
N PHE A 21 33.64 -6.52 1.37
CA PHE A 21 33.04 -6.65 0.05
C PHE A 21 32.12 -5.45 -0.23
N GLU A 22 32.11 -4.98 -1.49
CA GLU A 22 31.41 -3.76 -1.88
C GLU A 22 29.90 -3.81 -1.57
N ASP A 23 29.26 -4.97 -1.84
CA ASP A 23 27.81 -5.10 -1.73
C ASP A 23 27.37 -6.54 -1.37
N ILE A 24 26.06 -6.76 -1.26
CA ILE A 24 25.46 -8.06 -1.00
C ILE A 24 25.79 -9.06 -2.13
N HIS A 25 25.80 -8.62 -3.37
CA HIS A 25 26.06 -9.47 -4.53
C HIS A 25 27.48 -10.04 -4.48
N MET A 26 28.46 -9.20 -4.13
CA MET A 26 29.86 -9.65 -3.97
C MET A 26 29.99 -10.61 -2.79
N ASN A 27 29.28 -10.38 -1.69
CA ASN A 27 29.20 -11.33 -0.58
C ASN A 27 28.67 -12.71 -1.03
N ILE A 28 27.61 -12.75 -1.82
CA ILE A 28 27.02 -13.98 -2.36
C ILE A 28 27.96 -14.64 -3.37
N GLU A 29 28.58 -13.87 -4.29
CA GLU A 29 29.56 -14.39 -5.26
C GLU A 29 30.77 -15.03 -4.57
N MET A 30 31.30 -14.41 -3.52
CA MET A 30 32.39 -14.96 -2.75
C MET A 30 32.00 -16.21 -1.95
N ALA A 31 30.78 -16.25 -1.41
CA ALA A 31 30.25 -17.45 -0.78
C ALA A 31 30.07 -18.60 -1.79
N LEU A 32 29.60 -18.27 -3.00
CA LEU A 32 29.49 -19.23 -4.09
C LEU A 32 30.85 -19.75 -4.53
N LYS A 33 31.87 -18.88 -4.65
CA LYS A 33 33.25 -19.27 -4.98
C LYS A 33 33.83 -20.24 -3.95
N LYS A 34 33.56 -20.06 -2.66
CA LYS A 34 33.96 -20.98 -1.59
C LYS A 34 33.32 -22.35 -1.75
N LYS A 35 32.11 -22.44 -2.29
CA LYS A 35 31.37 -23.74 -2.44
C LYS A 35 31.69 -24.46 -3.74
N VAL A 36 31.92 -23.76 -4.84
CA VAL A 36 32.06 -24.37 -6.18
C VAL A 36 33.35 -23.99 -6.90
N GLY A 37 34.26 -23.25 -6.29
CA GLY A 37 35.54 -22.86 -6.87
C GLY A 37 35.45 -21.82 -7.97
N GLU A 38 36.39 -21.76 -8.87
CA GLU A 38 36.55 -20.73 -9.92
C GLU A 38 35.37 -20.63 -10.90
N ILE A 39 34.61 -21.72 -11.05
CA ILE A 39 33.41 -21.70 -11.92
C ILE A 39 32.36 -20.68 -11.48
N ALA A 40 32.37 -20.27 -10.19
CA ALA A 40 31.51 -19.20 -9.67
C ALA A 40 31.65 -17.88 -10.45
N GLY A 41 32.87 -17.56 -10.94
CA GLY A 41 33.12 -16.34 -11.70
C GLY A 41 32.33 -16.23 -13.00
N LYS A 42 31.86 -17.36 -13.56
CA LYS A 42 30.99 -17.34 -14.75
C LYS A 42 29.62 -16.71 -14.51
N VAL A 43 29.17 -16.65 -13.26
CA VAL A 43 27.86 -16.03 -12.93
C VAL A 43 27.82 -14.55 -13.23
N HIS A 44 28.98 -13.87 -13.24
CA HIS A 44 29.07 -12.44 -13.55
C HIS A 44 29.25 -12.15 -15.05
N THR A 45 29.46 -13.15 -15.88
CA THR A 45 29.72 -12.98 -17.33
C THR A 45 28.56 -12.27 -18.01
N GLY A 46 28.87 -11.18 -18.75
CA GLY A 46 27.90 -10.44 -19.57
C GLY A 46 26.87 -9.62 -18.82
N LYS A 47 27.01 -9.42 -17.51
CA LYS A 47 26.14 -8.56 -16.70
C LYS A 47 26.94 -7.48 -15.95
N SER A 48 26.26 -6.43 -15.59
CA SER A 48 26.76 -5.39 -14.68
C SER A 48 25.96 -5.40 -13.38
N ARG A 49 26.47 -4.74 -12.33
CA ARG A 49 25.63 -4.43 -11.15
C ARG A 49 24.42 -3.57 -11.52
N ASN A 50 24.55 -2.71 -12.53
CA ASN A 50 23.48 -1.79 -12.95
C ASN A 50 22.25 -2.54 -13.44
N ASP A 51 22.38 -3.44 -14.42
CA ASP A 51 21.26 -4.22 -14.93
C ASP A 51 20.76 -5.29 -13.94
N GLN A 52 21.67 -5.84 -13.15
CA GLN A 52 21.31 -6.79 -12.09
C GLN A 52 20.42 -6.12 -11.03
N VAL A 53 20.84 -4.98 -10.46
CA VAL A 53 20.10 -4.29 -9.40
C VAL A 53 18.75 -3.77 -9.92
N ALA A 54 18.68 -3.26 -11.15
CA ALA A 54 17.41 -2.86 -11.76
C ALA A 54 16.44 -4.05 -11.90
N THR A 55 16.96 -5.23 -12.28
CA THR A 55 16.16 -6.45 -12.39
C THR A 55 15.67 -6.93 -11.03
N ASP A 56 16.56 -6.97 -10.05
CA ASP A 56 16.24 -7.42 -8.68
C ASP A 56 15.15 -6.53 -8.05
N LEU A 57 15.26 -5.21 -8.21
CA LEU A 57 14.27 -4.27 -7.69
C LEU A 57 12.90 -4.40 -8.38
N LYS A 58 12.87 -4.59 -9.72
CA LYS A 58 11.62 -4.87 -10.44
C LYS A 58 10.97 -6.16 -9.96
N MET A 59 11.74 -7.22 -9.77
CA MET A 59 11.24 -8.51 -9.26
C MET A 59 10.68 -8.36 -7.85
N TRP A 60 11.39 -7.66 -6.95
CA TRP A 60 10.96 -7.41 -5.59
C TRP A 60 9.64 -6.61 -5.55
N ILE A 61 9.54 -5.51 -6.30
CA ILE A 61 8.31 -4.72 -6.38
C ILE A 61 7.14 -5.55 -6.91
N LYS A 62 7.37 -6.37 -7.94
CA LYS A 62 6.33 -7.26 -8.49
C LYS A 62 5.81 -8.25 -7.45
N GLU A 63 6.70 -8.84 -6.66
CA GLU A 63 6.34 -9.73 -5.55
C GLU A 63 5.55 -8.98 -4.48
N LYS A 64 6.03 -7.80 -4.05
CA LYS A 64 5.38 -7.02 -3.00
C LYS A 64 4.01 -6.47 -3.42
N LEU A 65 3.82 -6.13 -4.68
CA LEU A 65 2.49 -5.80 -5.21
C LEU A 65 1.51 -6.98 -5.14
N GLN A 66 1.97 -8.21 -5.39
CA GLN A 66 1.14 -9.40 -5.26
C GLN A 66 0.71 -9.63 -3.80
N GLU A 67 1.62 -9.43 -2.85
CA GLU A 67 1.33 -9.51 -1.41
C GLU A 67 0.30 -8.45 -1.00
N ILE A 68 0.49 -7.19 -1.42
CA ILE A 68 -0.45 -6.09 -1.17
C ILE A 68 -1.84 -6.42 -1.72
N ILE A 69 -1.92 -6.90 -2.97
CA ILE A 69 -3.19 -7.31 -3.60
C ILE A 69 -3.88 -8.41 -2.78
N LYS A 70 -3.13 -9.39 -2.29
CA LYS A 70 -3.66 -10.46 -1.43
C LYS A 70 -4.24 -9.90 -0.12
N ARG A 71 -3.53 -8.97 0.53
CA ARG A 71 -3.98 -8.33 1.78
C ARG A 71 -5.21 -7.44 1.55
N ILE A 72 -5.22 -6.65 0.47
CA ILE A 72 -6.40 -5.84 0.09
C ILE A 72 -7.63 -6.74 -0.10
N LYS A 73 -7.49 -7.88 -0.80
CA LYS A 73 -8.58 -8.86 -0.95
C LYS A 73 -9.07 -9.40 0.39
N GLN A 74 -8.17 -9.61 1.35
CA GLN A 74 -8.55 -10.05 2.69
C GLN A 74 -9.36 -8.96 3.41
N ILE A 75 -8.90 -7.71 3.40
CA ILE A 75 -9.61 -6.58 4.01
C ILE A 75 -10.98 -6.37 3.34
N GLN A 76 -11.07 -6.54 2.01
CA GLN A 76 -12.35 -6.48 1.30
C GLN A 76 -13.35 -7.53 1.82
N LYS A 77 -12.89 -8.76 2.10
CA LYS A 77 -13.73 -9.79 2.73
C LYS A 77 -14.16 -9.42 4.14
N THR A 78 -13.25 -8.84 4.92
CA THR A 78 -13.55 -8.36 6.27
C THR A 78 -14.61 -7.25 6.25
N ILE A 79 -14.49 -6.29 5.31
CA ILE A 79 -15.49 -5.23 5.11
C ILE A 79 -16.85 -5.79 4.75
N ILE A 80 -16.92 -6.72 3.78
CA ILE A 80 -18.19 -7.36 3.38
C ILE A 80 -18.83 -8.05 4.58
N LYS A 81 -18.09 -8.91 5.27
CA LYS A 81 -18.59 -9.63 6.45
C LYS A 81 -19.11 -8.67 7.53
N LYS A 82 -18.34 -7.62 7.85
CA LYS A 82 -18.76 -6.60 8.83
C LYS A 82 -20.00 -5.84 8.38
N SER A 83 -20.14 -5.58 7.08
CA SER A 83 -21.32 -4.96 6.49
C SER A 83 -22.56 -5.84 6.59
N GLU A 84 -22.43 -7.14 6.33
CA GLU A 84 -23.52 -8.13 6.46
C GLU A 84 -23.99 -8.26 7.90
N GLU A 85 -23.05 -8.34 8.86
CA GLU A 85 -23.33 -8.41 10.30
C GLU A 85 -24.10 -7.18 10.82
N ASN A 86 -23.97 -6.02 10.13
CA ASN A 86 -24.55 -4.74 10.53
C ASN A 86 -25.44 -4.11 9.45
N ILE A 87 -26.12 -4.94 8.66
CA ILE A 87 -26.85 -4.51 7.47
C ILE A 87 -27.99 -3.53 7.76
N ASN A 88 -28.60 -3.60 8.93
CA ASN A 88 -29.73 -2.77 9.35
C ASN A 88 -29.34 -1.60 10.26
N VAL A 89 -28.05 -1.43 10.57
CA VAL A 89 -27.59 -0.37 11.45
C VAL A 89 -27.67 0.99 10.74
N ILE A 90 -28.50 1.87 11.25
CA ILE A 90 -28.70 3.24 10.76
C ILE A 90 -27.75 4.16 11.53
N MET A 91 -27.05 5.03 10.82
CA MET A 91 -26.20 6.06 11.36
C MET A 91 -26.44 7.40 10.67
N PRO A 92 -26.05 8.53 11.29
CA PRO A 92 -26.04 9.80 10.57
C PRO A 92 -24.92 9.77 9.51
N GLY A 93 -25.24 10.14 8.28
CA GLY A 93 -24.25 10.50 7.28
C GLY A 93 -23.80 11.94 7.50
N PHE A 94 -22.50 12.20 7.32
CA PHE A 94 -21.90 13.50 7.59
C PHE A 94 -21.39 14.17 6.32
N THR A 95 -21.64 15.48 6.22
CA THR A 95 -20.90 16.38 5.35
C THR A 95 -20.43 17.57 6.21
N HIS A 96 -19.19 18.01 6.05
CA HIS A 96 -18.60 19.07 6.90
C HIS A 96 -18.66 18.77 8.41
N LEU A 97 -18.64 17.47 8.79
CA LEU A 97 -18.88 16.99 10.16
C LEU A 97 -20.25 17.38 10.76
N GLN A 98 -21.20 17.78 9.93
CA GLN A 98 -22.58 18.04 10.31
C GLN A 98 -23.46 16.87 9.89
N ASN A 99 -24.49 16.56 10.70
CA ASN A 99 -25.50 15.56 10.34
C ASN A 99 -26.20 16.00 9.05
N ALA A 100 -26.16 15.13 8.04
CA ALA A 100 -26.79 15.39 6.74
C ALA A 100 -28.03 14.52 6.56
N GLN A 101 -27.85 13.28 6.17
CA GLN A 101 -28.93 12.31 5.93
C GLN A 101 -28.63 11.00 6.64
N PRO A 102 -29.65 10.21 7.07
CA PRO A 102 -29.42 8.86 7.60
C PRO A 102 -28.86 7.96 6.50
N ILE A 103 -27.86 7.18 6.85
CA ILE A 103 -27.32 6.15 5.97
C ILE A 103 -27.19 4.82 6.74
N LEU A 104 -26.99 3.74 6.01
CA LEU A 104 -26.62 2.48 6.63
C LEU A 104 -25.12 2.44 6.96
N PHE A 105 -24.76 1.88 8.10
CA PHE A 105 -23.35 1.66 8.45
C PHE A 105 -22.65 0.74 7.43
N SER A 106 -23.37 -0.24 6.89
CA SER A 106 -22.89 -1.09 5.79
C SER A 106 -22.58 -0.28 4.52
N HIS A 107 -23.42 0.71 4.16
CA HIS A 107 -23.15 1.60 3.04
C HIS A 107 -21.87 2.42 3.25
N TYR A 108 -21.65 2.93 4.47
CA TYR A 108 -20.42 3.60 4.84
C TYR A 108 -19.19 2.69 4.68
N LEU A 109 -19.21 1.47 5.22
CA LEU A 109 -18.11 0.52 5.09
C LEU A 109 -17.81 0.16 3.62
N LEU A 110 -18.85 -0.02 2.81
CA LEU A 110 -18.68 -0.32 1.39
C LEU A 110 -18.05 0.83 0.59
N SER A 111 -18.12 2.08 1.08
CA SER A 111 -17.38 3.19 0.46
C SER A 111 -15.87 2.96 0.52
N PHE A 112 -15.35 2.38 1.59
CA PHE A 112 -13.94 1.99 1.70
C PHE A 112 -13.59 0.78 0.85
N PHE A 113 -14.51 -0.18 0.72
CA PHE A 113 -14.35 -1.27 -0.24
C PHE A 113 -14.03 -0.73 -1.64
N GLU A 114 -14.78 0.28 -2.09
CA GLU A 114 -14.55 0.91 -3.40
C GLU A 114 -13.22 1.66 -3.48
N MET A 115 -12.78 2.32 -2.40
CA MET A 115 -11.47 2.99 -2.36
C MET A 115 -10.34 1.98 -2.56
N ILE A 116 -10.31 0.91 -1.76
CA ILE A 116 -9.23 -0.11 -1.85
C ILE A 116 -9.38 -1.02 -3.09
N GLN A 117 -10.58 -1.11 -3.68
CA GLN A 117 -10.77 -1.75 -4.98
C GLN A 117 -10.00 -0.99 -6.08
N ARG A 118 -10.07 0.34 -6.08
CA ARG A 118 -9.29 1.17 -7.01
C ARG A 118 -7.78 1.02 -6.80
N ASP A 119 -7.33 0.88 -5.54
CA ASP A 119 -5.91 0.63 -5.23
C ASP A 119 -5.45 -0.73 -5.75
N LYS A 120 -6.27 -1.76 -5.56
CA LYS A 120 -6.01 -3.10 -6.13
C LYS A 120 -5.89 -3.06 -7.66
N MET A 121 -6.73 -2.29 -8.34
CA MET A 121 -6.66 -2.13 -9.80
C MET A 121 -5.35 -1.45 -10.21
N ARG A 122 -4.92 -0.38 -9.52
CA ARG A 122 -3.63 0.29 -9.77
C ARG A 122 -2.46 -0.66 -9.58
N ALA A 123 -2.43 -1.39 -8.46
CA ALA A 123 -1.39 -2.38 -8.18
C ALA A 123 -1.34 -3.48 -9.26
N THR A 124 -2.49 -3.96 -9.72
CA THR A 124 -2.58 -4.96 -10.79
C THR A 124 -2.08 -4.41 -12.13
N GLN A 125 -2.36 -3.14 -12.43
CA GLN A 125 -1.87 -2.52 -13.65
C GLN A 125 -0.36 -2.32 -13.62
N LEU A 126 0.19 -1.91 -12.49
CA LEU A 126 1.64 -1.75 -12.35
C LEU A 126 2.38 -3.08 -12.53
N ILE A 127 1.84 -4.20 -12.02
CA ILE A 127 2.44 -5.53 -12.28
C ILE A 127 2.56 -5.82 -13.78
N LYS A 128 1.59 -5.39 -14.60
CA LYS A 128 1.64 -5.57 -16.06
C LYS A 128 2.71 -4.66 -16.68
N ASN A 129 2.85 -3.43 -16.20
CA ASN A 129 3.85 -2.49 -16.68
C ASN A 129 5.29 -2.95 -16.34
N LEU A 130 5.47 -3.74 -15.28
CA LEU A 130 6.76 -4.29 -14.84
C LEU A 130 7.24 -5.50 -15.64
N ASN A 131 6.65 -5.83 -16.77
CA ASN A 131 6.91 -7.09 -17.49
C ASN A 131 8.10 -7.06 -18.47
N GLU A 132 8.98 -6.06 -18.36
CA GLU A 132 10.20 -5.96 -19.17
C GLU A 132 11.45 -6.14 -18.31
N CYS A 133 12.33 -7.07 -18.74
CA CYS A 133 13.52 -7.49 -18.00
C CYS A 133 14.73 -6.62 -18.36
N PRO A 134 15.36 -5.93 -17.39
CA PRO A 134 16.59 -5.16 -17.62
C PRO A 134 17.84 -6.01 -17.84
N LEU A 135 17.88 -7.25 -17.33
CA LEU A 135 19.09 -8.07 -17.33
C LEU A 135 19.57 -8.39 -18.75
N GLY A 136 20.85 -8.15 -19.00
CA GLY A 136 21.48 -8.23 -20.31
C GLY A 136 21.73 -6.84 -20.93
N SER A 137 21.33 -5.75 -20.26
CA SER A 137 21.67 -4.38 -20.65
C SER A 137 23.11 -4.00 -20.31
N GLY A 138 23.79 -4.82 -19.50
CA GLY A 138 25.14 -4.53 -19.03
C GLY A 138 25.18 -3.27 -18.20
N ALA A 139 26.27 -2.51 -18.31
CA ALA A 139 26.38 -1.24 -17.61
C ALA A 139 25.44 -0.15 -18.18
N LEU A 140 25.28 -0.11 -19.53
CA LEU A 140 24.41 0.81 -20.27
C LEU A 140 24.28 0.49 -21.77
N ALA A 141 25.19 -0.31 -22.34
CA ALA A 141 25.31 -0.52 -23.80
C ALA A 141 25.10 -1.98 -24.24
N GLY A 142 24.62 -2.84 -23.35
CA GLY A 142 24.53 -4.27 -23.60
C GLY A 142 25.90 -4.95 -23.57
N THR A 143 26.02 -6.09 -24.25
CA THR A 143 27.28 -6.82 -24.43
C THR A 143 27.41 -7.33 -25.85
N ASN A 144 28.59 -7.14 -26.48
CA ASN A 144 28.86 -7.51 -27.86
C ASN A 144 29.69 -8.77 -28.01
N PHE A 145 30.32 -9.26 -26.93
CA PHE A 145 31.29 -10.36 -26.97
C PHE A 145 30.71 -11.72 -26.57
N PHE A 146 29.50 -11.72 -26.01
CA PHE A 146 28.85 -12.92 -25.53
C PHE A 146 27.46 -13.04 -26.15
N GLU A 147 27.16 -14.23 -26.67
CA GLU A 147 25.82 -14.56 -27.14
C GLU A 147 24.90 -14.78 -25.92
N ILE A 148 24.21 -13.73 -25.51
CA ILE A 148 23.26 -13.75 -24.40
C ILE A 148 21.85 -13.71 -24.94
N ASP A 149 21.10 -14.78 -24.74
CA ASP A 149 19.68 -14.83 -25.07
C ASP A 149 18.85 -14.09 -24.00
N ARG A 150 18.62 -12.79 -24.23
CA ARG A 150 17.85 -11.93 -23.34
C ARG A 150 16.38 -12.34 -23.22
N PHE A 151 15.80 -12.94 -24.26
CA PHE A 151 14.43 -13.45 -24.21
C PHE A 151 14.32 -14.69 -23.32
N TYR A 152 15.28 -15.59 -23.41
CA TYR A 152 15.35 -16.73 -22.51
C TYR A 152 15.50 -16.31 -21.04
N ILE A 153 16.36 -15.33 -20.77
CA ILE A 153 16.57 -14.78 -19.42
C ILE A 153 15.28 -14.15 -18.89
N ALA A 154 14.65 -13.27 -19.69
CA ALA A 154 13.39 -12.62 -19.31
C ALA A 154 12.32 -13.65 -18.95
N LYS A 155 12.12 -14.66 -19.80
CA LYS A 155 11.15 -15.74 -19.55
C LYS A 155 11.47 -16.53 -18.27
N LYS A 156 12.74 -16.82 -18.01
CA LYS A 156 13.18 -17.55 -16.80
C LYS A 156 12.98 -16.78 -15.52
N LEU A 157 13.06 -15.45 -15.57
CA LEU A 157 12.83 -14.55 -14.45
C LEU A 157 11.36 -14.11 -14.31
N GLY A 158 10.46 -14.61 -15.18
CA GLY A 158 9.03 -14.30 -15.09
C GLY A 158 8.65 -12.94 -15.67
N PHE A 159 9.46 -12.42 -16.60
CA PHE A 159 9.14 -11.27 -17.45
C PHE A 159 8.64 -11.72 -18.83
N GLU A 160 7.92 -10.84 -19.51
CA GLU A 160 7.36 -11.11 -20.83
C GLU A 160 8.44 -11.01 -21.93
N LYS A 161 9.25 -9.95 -21.87
CA LYS A 161 10.32 -9.66 -22.83
C LYS A 161 11.46 -8.88 -22.17
N PRO A 162 12.64 -8.76 -22.83
CA PRO A 162 13.68 -7.82 -22.41
C PRO A 162 13.25 -6.36 -22.67
N THR A 163 13.85 -5.42 -21.95
CA THR A 163 13.74 -3.98 -22.24
C THR A 163 14.31 -3.62 -23.60
N GLU A 164 13.77 -2.60 -24.25
CA GLU A 164 14.13 -2.20 -25.62
C GLU A 164 15.44 -1.39 -25.67
N ASN A 165 15.66 -0.49 -24.71
CA ASN A 165 16.83 0.38 -24.67
C ASN A 165 17.68 0.12 -23.43
N SER A 166 18.95 -0.26 -23.62
CA SER A 166 19.85 -0.65 -22.54
C SER A 166 20.29 0.52 -21.64
N LEU A 167 20.35 1.74 -22.18
CA LEU A 167 20.72 2.92 -21.42
C LEU A 167 19.60 3.33 -20.44
N ASP A 168 18.37 3.36 -20.93
CA ASP A 168 17.17 3.60 -20.12
C ASP A 168 16.97 2.50 -19.07
N SER A 169 17.11 1.26 -19.49
CA SER A 169 16.90 0.04 -18.70
C SER A 169 17.62 0.01 -17.36
N VAL A 170 18.84 0.53 -17.28
CA VAL A 170 19.66 0.52 -16.07
C VAL A 170 19.42 1.71 -15.16
N SER A 171 18.76 2.75 -15.65
CA SER A 171 18.51 4.00 -14.93
C SER A 171 17.04 4.29 -14.63
N ASP A 172 16.11 3.63 -15.34
CA ASP A 172 14.67 3.76 -15.09
C ASP A 172 14.31 3.45 -13.63
N ARG A 173 13.58 4.38 -13.01
CA ARG A 173 12.98 4.23 -11.69
C ARG A 173 11.52 4.72 -11.67
N ASP A 174 10.92 4.97 -12.83
CA ASP A 174 9.52 5.41 -12.90
C ASP A 174 8.59 4.40 -12.24
N TYR A 175 8.87 3.11 -12.41
CA TYR A 175 8.13 2.05 -11.76
C TYR A 175 8.21 2.07 -10.22
N VAL A 176 9.29 2.61 -9.66
CA VAL A 176 9.42 2.78 -8.20
C VAL A 176 8.57 3.97 -7.75
N VAL A 177 8.55 5.07 -8.52
CA VAL A 177 7.66 6.22 -8.28
C VAL A 177 6.19 5.79 -8.36
N GLU A 178 5.81 5.02 -9.38
CA GLU A 178 4.45 4.46 -9.52
C GLU A 178 4.10 3.58 -8.31
N PHE A 179 5.01 2.71 -7.88
CA PHE A 179 4.84 1.87 -6.69
C PHE A 179 4.60 2.72 -5.44
N LEU A 180 5.47 3.68 -5.13
CA LEU A 180 5.34 4.57 -3.98
C LEU A 180 4.09 5.45 -4.06
N THR A 181 3.65 5.83 -5.26
CA THR A 181 2.38 6.54 -5.47
C THR A 181 1.19 5.66 -5.09
N ILE A 182 1.19 4.39 -5.48
CA ILE A 182 0.15 3.43 -5.08
C ILE A 182 0.14 3.26 -3.57
N LEU A 183 1.31 3.09 -2.93
CA LEU A 183 1.42 2.98 -1.48
C LEU A 183 0.89 4.24 -0.77
N SER A 184 1.17 5.43 -1.32
CA SER A 184 0.68 6.70 -0.80
C SER A 184 -0.85 6.80 -0.86
N LEU A 185 -1.48 6.37 -1.95
CA LEU A 185 -2.94 6.33 -2.07
C LEU A 185 -3.57 5.32 -1.09
N ILE A 186 -3.00 4.13 -0.97
CA ILE A 186 -3.43 3.12 0.02
C ILE A 186 -3.38 3.72 1.42
N SER A 187 -2.24 4.28 1.82
CA SER A 187 -2.09 4.87 3.16
C SER A 187 -3.08 6.02 3.41
N THR A 188 -3.38 6.84 2.39
CA THR A 188 -4.39 7.91 2.46
C THR A 188 -5.78 7.35 2.76
N HIS A 189 -6.19 6.27 2.08
CA HIS A 189 -7.50 5.66 2.31
C HIS A 189 -7.60 5.09 3.73
N PHE A 190 -6.55 4.42 4.22
CA PHE A 190 -6.53 3.91 5.59
C PHE A 190 -6.41 5.01 6.65
N SER A 191 -5.75 6.14 6.34
CA SER A 191 -5.76 7.33 7.19
C SER A 191 -7.18 7.89 7.35
N LYS A 192 -7.98 7.93 6.28
CA LYS A 192 -9.39 8.41 6.34
C LYS A 192 -10.25 7.55 7.25
N ILE A 193 -10.27 6.23 7.06
CA ILE A 193 -11.08 5.35 7.92
C ILE A 193 -10.61 5.40 9.38
N SER A 194 -9.31 5.54 9.60
CA SER A 194 -8.76 5.67 10.94
C SER A 194 -9.22 6.95 11.62
N GLU A 195 -9.24 8.07 10.89
CA GLU A 195 -9.75 9.35 11.41
C GLU A 195 -11.22 9.26 11.78
N ASP A 196 -12.07 8.72 10.89
CA ASP A 196 -13.48 8.51 11.18
C ASP A 196 -13.66 7.65 12.44
N PHE A 197 -12.89 6.58 12.58
CA PHE A 197 -12.99 5.68 13.74
C PHE A 197 -12.47 6.32 15.04
N ILE A 198 -11.45 7.18 14.98
CA ILE A 198 -10.97 7.96 16.12
C ILE A 198 -12.09 8.91 16.60
N ILE A 199 -12.70 9.66 15.69
CA ILE A 199 -13.82 10.56 15.97
C ILE A 199 -14.98 9.77 16.58
N TRP A 200 -15.36 8.65 15.96
CA TRP A 200 -16.51 7.86 16.40
C TRP A 200 -16.30 7.06 17.70
N ALA A 201 -15.06 6.79 18.05
CA ALA A 201 -14.73 6.17 19.35
C ALA A 201 -14.66 7.19 20.50
N SER A 202 -14.63 8.49 20.19
CA SER A 202 -14.56 9.54 21.21
C SER A 202 -15.83 9.61 22.06
N GLY A 203 -15.72 10.15 23.26
CA GLY A 203 -16.85 10.34 24.18
C GLY A 203 -17.95 11.26 23.66
N ALA A 204 -17.67 12.07 22.62
CA ALA A 204 -18.69 12.93 21.99
C ALA A 204 -19.61 12.12 21.06
N PHE A 205 -19.08 11.11 20.35
CA PHE A 205 -19.82 10.29 19.41
C PHE A 205 -20.26 8.96 20.00
N GLU A 206 -19.36 8.18 20.55
CA GLU A 206 -19.61 6.84 21.12
C GLU A 206 -20.29 5.85 20.12
N PHE A 207 -20.02 6.01 18.84
CA PHE A 207 -20.60 5.16 17.78
C PHE A 207 -19.94 3.79 17.70
N ILE A 208 -18.65 3.74 17.99
CA ILE A 208 -17.86 2.51 17.99
C ILE A 208 -17.01 2.41 19.25
N LYS A 209 -16.57 1.18 19.55
CA LYS A 209 -15.62 0.91 20.62
C LYS A 209 -14.53 -0.02 20.13
N PHE A 210 -13.28 0.36 20.32
CA PHE A 210 -12.13 -0.50 20.06
C PHE A 210 -11.96 -1.56 21.14
N PRO A 211 -11.44 -2.74 20.81
CA PRO A 211 -10.98 -3.71 21.79
C PRO A 211 -9.72 -3.22 22.51
N ASP A 212 -9.45 -3.73 23.70
CA ASP A 212 -8.28 -3.33 24.50
C ASP A 212 -6.94 -3.61 23.78
N SER A 213 -6.89 -4.62 22.92
CA SER A 213 -5.69 -4.95 22.11
C SER A 213 -5.30 -3.87 21.10
N LEU A 214 -6.19 -2.95 20.75
CA LEU A 214 -5.95 -1.84 19.83
C LEU A 214 -5.93 -0.47 20.53
N CYS A 215 -5.93 -0.47 21.85
CA CYS A 215 -5.93 0.72 22.70
C CYS A 215 -4.75 0.69 23.67
N THR A 216 -4.31 1.87 24.09
CA THR A 216 -3.46 2.00 25.27
C THR A 216 -4.18 2.72 26.39
N GLY A 217 -3.80 2.39 27.62
CA GLY A 217 -4.25 3.09 28.82
C GLY A 217 -3.46 4.37 29.08
N SER A 218 -3.93 5.13 30.04
CA SER A 218 -3.18 6.26 30.59
C SER A 218 -2.48 5.85 31.88
N SER A 219 -1.23 6.29 32.07
CA SER A 219 -0.48 6.08 33.33
C SER A 219 -1.05 6.85 34.52
N ILE A 220 -1.90 7.88 34.26
CA ILE A 220 -2.46 8.78 35.29
C ILE A 220 -3.98 8.57 35.42
N MET A 221 -4.67 8.29 34.30
CA MET A 221 -6.13 8.20 34.25
C MET A 221 -6.57 6.75 33.97
N PRO A 222 -6.92 5.97 34.99
CA PRO A 222 -7.21 4.53 34.85
C PRO A 222 -8.36 4.20 33.87
N GLN A 223 -9.32 5.12 33.73
CA GLN A 223 -10.49 4.98 32.89
C GLN A 223 -10.23 5.31 31.41
N LYS A 224 -9.11 5.98 31.10
CA LYS A 224 -8.83 6.48 29.74
C LYS A 224 -8.31 5.37 28.84
N LYS A 225 -8.91 5.23 27.65
CA LYS A 225 -8.47 4.35 26.57
C LYS A 225 -8.24 5.19 25.33
N ASN A 226 -7.03 5.11 24.77
CA ASN A 226 -6.64 5.86 23.59
C ASN A 226 -6.72 4.94 22.35
N PRO A 227 -7.21 5.41 21.20
CA PRO A 227 -7.30 4.61 19.96
C PRO A 227 -5.97 4.56 19.20
N ASP A 228 -4.88 4.19 19.89
CA ASP A 228 -3.51 4.32 19.39
C ASP A 228 -3.27 3.60 18.08
N ALA A 229 -3.88 2.43 17.87
CA ALA A 229 -3.72 1.70 16.64
C ALA A 229 -4.22 2.52 15.43
N ALA A 230 -5.38 3.18 15.55
CA ALA A 230 -5.92 4.05 14.51
C ALA A 230 -5.06 5.31 14.33
N GLU A 231 -4.59 5.92 15.42
CA GLU A 231 -3.71 7.10 15.36
C GLU A 231 -2.38 6.77 14.69
N LEU A 232 -1.80 5.61 14.95
CA LEU A 232 -0.55 5.17 14.31
C LEU A 232 -0.74 4.84 12.82
N ILE A 233 -1.87 4.27 12.39
CA ILE A 233 -2.19 4.14 10.97
C ILE A 233 -2.20 5.52 10.30
N ARG A 234 -2.92 6.48 10.88
CA ARG A 234 -3.00 7.86 10.38
C ARG A 234 -1.62 8.51 10.28
N SER A 235 -0.79 8.39 11.31
CA SER A 235 0.53 9.04 11.36
C SER A 235 1.55 8.42 10.40
N LYS A 236 1.52 7.10 10.17
CA LYS A 236 2.42 6.40 9.25
C LYS A 236 2.28 6.84 7.78
N THR A 237 1.14 7.41 7.41
CA THR A 237 0.90 7.99 6.08
C THR A 237 1.95 9.04 5.72
N GLY A 238 2.36 9.88 6.67
CA GLY A 238 3.42 10.88 6.44
C GLY A 238 4.77 10.25 6.08
N ARG A 239 5.10 9.09 6.67
CA ARG A 239 6.32 8.35 6.35
C ARG A 239 6.31 7.81 4.91
N VAL A 240 5.18 7.27 4.46
CA VAL A 240 5.01 6.80 3.08
C VAL A 240 5.12 7.95 2.07
N PHE A 241 4.52 9.11 2.38
CA PHE A 241 4.64 10.31 1.53
C PHE A 241 6.07 10.84 1.44
N SER A 242 6.79 10.83 2.56
CA SER A 242 8.21 11.22 2.58
C SER A 242 9.04 10.33 1.67
N SER A 243 8.77 9.03 1.62
CA SER A 243 9.47 8.09 0.73
C SER A 243 9.23 8.41 -0.74
N LEU A 244 8.00 8.72 -1.13
CA LEU A 244 7.68 9.15 -2.51
C LEU A 244 8.38 10.46 -2.87
N SER A 245 8.32 11.45 -1.98
CA SER A 245 8.97 12.75 -2.19
C SER A 245 10.49 12.60 -2.30
N ASN A 246 11.09 11.76 -1.46
CA ASN A 246 12.52 11.47 -1.49
C ASN A 246 12.95 10.90 -2.84
N LEU A 247 12.21 9.91 -3.36
CA LEU A 247 12.54 9.31 -4.64
C LEU A 247 12.43 10.30 -5.82
N LEU A 248 11.42 11.16 -5.82
CA LEU A 248 11.29 12.21 -6.84
C LEU A 248 12.47 13.21 -6.79
N ILE A 249 12.95 13.51 -5.59
CA ILE A 249 14.14 14.36 -5.38
C ILE A 249 15.41 13.65 -5.88
N ILE A 250 15.57 12.36 -5.60
CA ILE A 250 16.72 11.57 -6.06
C ILE A 250 16.79 11.58 -7.60
N GLN A 251 15.68 11.33 -8.27
CA GLN A 251 15.65 11.27 -9.73
C GLN A 251 15.84 12.64 -10.41
N LYS A 252 15.45 13.70 -9.73
CA LYS A 252 15.51 15.05 -10.30
C LYS A 252 16.95 15.47 -10.62
N GLY A 253 17.21 15.72 -11.90
CA GLY A 253 18.47 16.34 -12.36
C GLY A 253 19.68 15.41 -12.46
N ILE A 254 19.49 14.08 -12.30
CA ILE A 254 20.56 13.12 -12.63
C ILE A 254 20.65 12.95 -14.16
N PRO A 255 21.86 12.78 -14.72
CA PRO A 255 22.04 12.55 -16.15
C PRO A 255 21.56 11.17 -16.57
N SER A 256 21.42 10.96 -17.89
CA SER A 256 21.06 9.67 -18.47
C SER A 256 22.06 8.57 -18.08
N GLY A 257 21.56 7.37 -17.90
CA GLY A 257 22.34 6.23 -17.45
C GLY A 257 22.39 6.15 -15.92
N TYR A 258 23.22 5.24 -15.41
CA TYR A 258 23.33 5.00 -13.98
C TYR A 258 24.17 6.09 -13.30
N SER A 259 23.63 6.59 -12.19
CA SER A 259 24.37 7.44 -11.22
C SER A 259 24.29 6.82 -9.83
N LYS A 260 25.28 7.09 -8.98
CA LYS A 260 25.35 6.54 -7.61
C LYS A 260 24.15 6.97 -6.75
N ASP A 261 23.54 8.10 -7.08
CA ASP A 261 22.29 8.60 -6.49
C ASP A 261 21.17 7.54 -6.50
N LEU A 262 21.11 6.69 -7.53
CA LEU A 262 20.15 5.60 -7.63
C LEU A 262 20.33 4.46 -6.61
N GLN A 263 21.36 4.52 -5.74
CA GLN A 263 21.46 3.62 -4.58
C GLN A 263 20.50 4.03 -3.45
N GLU A 264 20.20 5.32 -3.36
CA GLU A 264 19.30 5.88 -2.36
C GLU A 264 17.81 5.55 -2.61
N ASP A 265 17.48 4.88 -3.72
CA ASP A 265 16.12 4.47 -4.05
C ASP A 265 15.57 3.32 -3.17
N LYS A 266 16.45 2.47 -2.59
CA LYS A 266 16.08 1.25 -1.87
C LYS A 266 15.49 1.52 -0.50
N GLU A 267 16.19 2.29 0.35
CA GLU A 267 15.75 2.53 1.73
C GLU A 267 14.35 3.13 1.81
N PRO A 268 14.02 4.22 1.10
CA PRO A 268 12.66 4.77 1.13
C PRO A 268 11.62 3.81 0.55
N THR A 269 11.99 3.02 -0.46
CA THR A 269 11.07 2.05 -1.08
C THR A 269 10.73 0.92 -0.10
N PHE A 270 11.72 0.37 0.57
CA PHE A 270 11.51 -0.70 1.55
C PHE A 270 10.77 -0.19 2.79
N ASP A 271 11.14 0.99 3.28
CA ASP A 271 10.50 1.63 4.43
C ASP A 271 9.00 1.90 4.18
N ALA A 272 8.66 2.42 3.00
CA ALA A 272 7.27 2.62 2.61
C ALA A 272 6.50 1.29 2.56
N TYR A 273 7.08 0.25 1.96
CA TYR A 273 6.45 -1.06 1.90
C TYR A 273 6.18 -1.64 3.29
N TYR A 274 7.17 -1.67 4.18
CA TYR A 274 6.98 -2.17 5.55
C TYR A 274 5.96 -1.36 6.34
N SER A 275 5.92 -0.04 6.11
CA SER A 275 4.89 0.82 6.71
C SER A 275 3.49 0.43 6.23
N ILE A 276 3.31 0.17 4.93
CA ILE A 276 2.03 -0.30 4.36
C ILE A 276 1.67 -1.69 4.86
N GLU A 277 2.62 -2.60 4.98
CA GLU A 277 2.37 -3.93 5.52
C GLU A 277 1.77 -3.87 6.93
N ILE A 278 2.33 -3.03 7.80
CA ILE A 278 1.80 -2.79 9.15
C ILE A 278 0.42 -2.16 9.07
N ILE A 279 0.22 -1.11 8.26
CA ILE A 279 -1.08 -0.45 8.08
C ILE A 279 -2.15 -1.45 7.67
N LEU A 280 -1.90 -2.28 6.66
CA LEU A 280 -2.88 -3.25 6.16
C LEU A 280 -3.24 -4.32 7.20
N ASN A 281 -2.25 -4.82 7.95
CA ASN A 281 -2.48 -5.82 8.98
C ASN A 281 -3.32 -5.26 10.15
N VAL A 282 -2.94 -4.08 10.64
CA VAL A 282 -3.63 -3.45 11.77
C VAL A 282 -5.04 -2.99 11.35
N ALA A 283 -5.20 -2.48 10.12
CA ALA A 283 -6.50 -2.07 9.61
C ALA A 283 -7.48 -3.24 9.44
N ASP A 284 -7.02 -4.42 8.97
CA ASP A 284 -7.88 -5.62 8.89
C ASP A 284 -8.41 -6.00 10.26
N GLU A 285 -7.54 -6.07 11.27
CA GLU A 285 -7.92 -6.39 12.64
C GLU A 285 -8.82 -5.31 13.26
N MET A 286 -8.53 -4.03 12.98
CA MET A 286 -9.33 -2.91 13.44
C MET A 286 -10.77 -2.99 12.93
N ILE A 287 -10.96 -3.13 11.62
CA ILE A 287 -12.31 -3.23 11.00
C ILE A 287 -13.06 -4.44 11.53
N LYS A 288 -12.39 -5.57 11.69
CA LYS A 288 -12.95 -6.82 12.19
C LYS A 288 -13.43 -6.72 13.62
N SER A 289 -12.64 -6.08 14.50
CA SER A 289 -12.80 -6.17 15.96
C SER A 289 -13.58 -5.03 16.60
N ILE A 290 -13.82 -3.91 15.90
CA ILE A 290 -14.64 -2.81 16.45
C ILE A 290 -16.04 -3.29 16.80
N LYS A 291 -16.55 -2.82 17.94
CA LYS A 291 -17.93 -3.01 18.38
C LYS A 291 -18.75 -1.78 18.01
N ILE A 292 -19.92 -2.02 17.42
CA ILE A 292 -20.83 -0.96 16.96
C ILE A 292 -21.85 -0.64 18.05
N ASN A 293 -22.09 0.64 18.30
CA ASN A 293 -23.14 1.12 19.20
C ASN A 293 -24.35 1.55 18.34
N GLU A 294 -25.11 0.56 17.89
CA GLU A 294 -26.28 0.75 17.04
C GLU A 294 -27.30 1.76 17.63
N LYS A 295 -27.57 1.62 18.94
CA LYS A 295 -28.51 2.54 19.61
C LYS A 295 -28.06 3.99 19.52
N ARG A 296 -26.78 4.27 19.79
CA ARG A 296 -26.22 5.61 19.75
C ARG A 296 -26.23 6.20 18.35
N MET A 297 -25.85 5.39 17.35
CA MET A 297 -25.91 5.80 15.94
C MET A 297 -27.34 6.15 15.52
N TYR A 298 -28.30 5.32 15.87
CA TYR A 298 -29.72 5.55 15.55
C TYR A 298 -30.29 6.78 16.23
N GLU A 299 -29.99 7.01 17.50
CA GLU A 299 -30.42 8.20 18.23
C GLU A 299 -29.85 9.48 17.60
N GLU A 300 -28.57 9.46 17.20
CA GLU A 300 -27.92 10.60 16.58
C GLU A 300 -28.44 10.87 15.17
N SER A 301 -28.81 9.81 14.42
CA SER A 301 -29.37 9.96 13.07
C SER A 301 -30.71 10.71 13.02
N LYS A 302 -31.40 10.84 14.15
CA LYS A 302 -32.65 11.59 14.26
C LYS A 302 -32.48 13.09 14.53
N LYS A 303 -31.29 13.50 14.92
CA LYS A 303 -31.02 14.89 15.28
C LYS A 303 -30.75 15.73 14.04
N GLY A 304 -31.16 16.99 14.07
CA GLY A 304 -30.83 17.93 13.01
C GLY A 304 -31.72 17.83 11.77
N TYR A 305 -32.94 17.29 11.93
CA TYR A 305 -33.90 17.19 10.81
C TYR A 305 -33.35 16.44 9.58
N THR A 306 -32.61 15.39 9.79
CA THR A 306 -31.89 14.65 8.74
C THR A 306 -32.77 14.08 7.62
N THR A 307 -34.10 14.00 7.82
CA THR A 307 -35.10 13.58 6.82
C THR A 307 -35.84 14.75 6.16
N ALA A 308 -35.42 15.99 6.39
CA ALA A 308 -36.07 17.18 5.80
C ALA A 308 -36.05 17.15 4.26
N THR A 309 -34.99 16.63 3.65
CA THR A 309 -34.91 16.45 2.20
C THR A 309 -35.98 15.48 1.67
N ASP A 310 -36.25 14.40 2.41
CA ASP A 310 -37.29 13.42 2.04
C ASP A 310 -38.70 14.07 2.06
N LEU A 311 -38.92 14.98 3.01
CA LEU A 311 -40.17 15.76 3.06
C LEU A 311 -40.28 16.68 1.85
N ALA A 312 -39.22 17.37 1.48
CA ALA A 312 -39.20 18.23 0.29
C ALA A 312 -39.47 17.42 -0.98
N ASP A 313 -38.81 16.27 -1.13
CA ASP A 313 -39.00 15.33 -2.25
C ASP A 313 -40.44 14.78 -2.30
N TRP A 314 -41.01 14.46 -1.14
CA TRP A 314 -42.40 14.06 -1.04
C TRP A 314 -43.36 15.16 -1.51
N MET A 315 -43.14 16.43 -1.12
CA MET A 315 -43.93 17.57 -1.59
C MET A 315 -43.85 17.73 -3.11
N VAL A 316 -42.68 17.54 -3.70
CA VAL A 316 -42.53 17.56 -5.18
C VAL A 316 -43.35 16.45 -5.83
N ARG A 317 -43.21 15.22 -5.34
CA ARG A 317 -43.83 14.02 -5.95
C ARG A 317 -45.34 13.92 -5.74
N LYS A 318 -45.85 14.37 -4.57
CA LYS A 318 -47.23 14.18 -4.16
C LYS A 318 -48.09 15.44 -4.26
N ILE A 319 -47.48 16.61 -4.08
CA ILE A 319 -48.19 17.90 -4.10
C ILE A 319 -47.96 18.67 -5.42
N GLY A 320 -46.91 18.27 -6.17
CA GLY A 320 -46.59 18.91 -7.46
C GLY A 320 -45.88 20.26 -7.33
N LEU A 321 -45.26 20.54 -6.16
CA LEU A 321 -44.44 21.73 -5.98
C LEU A 321 -43.15 21.65 -6.79
N THR A 322 -42.60 22.83 -7.14
CA THR A 322 -41.19 22.84 -7.58
C THR A 322 -40.29 22.46 -6.43
N PHE A 323 -39.12 21.87 -6.70
CA PHE A 323 -38.18 21.51 -5.64
C PHE A 323 -37.78 22.75 -4.81
N ARG A 324 -37.61 23.88 -5.44
CA ARG A 324 -37.25 25.13 -4.76
C ARG A 324 -38.34 25.59 -3.76
N ASP A 325 -39.60 25.52 -4.14
CA ASP A 325 -40.73 25.86 -3.26
C ASP A 325 -40.88 24.84 -2.12
N ALA A 326 -40.71 23.54 -2.44
CA ALA A 326 -40.72 22.47 -1.44
C ALA A 326 -39.60 22.67 -0.43
N HIS A 327 -38.37 22.93 -0.89
CA HIS A 327 -37.20 23.19 -0.04
C HIS A 327 -37.44 24.41 0.88
N HIS A 328 -37.94 25.53 0.34
CA HIS A 328 -38.22 26.71 1.14
C HIS A 328 -39.30 26.49 2.21
N LYS A 329 -40.31 25.66 1.90
CA LYS A 329 -41.38 25.33 2.85
C LYS A 329 -40.93 24.32 3.91
N THR A 330 -39.94 23.52 3.63
CA THR A 330 -39.40 22.53 4.58
C THR A 330 -38.42 23.16 5.55
N GLY A 331 -37.59 24.10 5.12
CA GLY A 331 -36.63 24.86 5.95
C GLY A 331 -37.29 25.96 6.74
#